data_fa822168f90097ea17bc64b069fd9709
#
_entry.id   fa822168f90097ea17bc64b069fd9709
#
_cell.length_a   1.000
_cell.length_b   1.000
_cell.length_c   1.000
_cell.angle_alpha   90.00
_cell.angle_beta   90.00
_cell.angle_gamma   90.00
#
_symmetry.space_group_name_H-M   'P 1'
#
loop_
_entity.id
_entity.type
_entity.pdbx_description
1 polymer ?
#
loop_
_entity_poly.entity_id
_entity_poly.type
_entity_poly.pdbx_seq_one_letter_code
_entity_poly.pdbx_strand_id
1 'polypeptide(L)'
;MDKTLIIIPIIIYLIAMLFIAYRVNNIKNSSKSFTNEYYLGSRSMGGFVLAMTIVATYVGASSFIGGPGIAYNLGLGWVLLACIQVPTAFFTLGILGKKLSIISRKLNAITIFDVLKARYNNSFLNVLASIMLIVFFISAIVAQFIGGARLFEAVTGLSYLTGLIIFSSVVIIYTTFGGFRAVTLTDAIQAVIMFTATIVLFVVILKHGDGMQNIMMKIKDIDPNLLRPDSGGNIAKPFIMSFWILVGIGILGLPATTIRCMAFKDTKAMHNAMIIGTSLVGVLVLGMHLVGVMGRAVIPDLQEVDKIIPILALKNLYPILAGVFIGGPLAAVMSTVDSLLIISSSTLIKDLYVTYLDKNASEGKIKKISMWTSFLIGLLVFILSIKPISLIAWVNLFALGGQEIVFFCPLILGLYWKGANATGAIASIFTGIITYLTLEILKTKILGLHNIVPGLTVAIIVFIIASYFGKKSDEKTIKTFFEY
;
A
#
# COMPACT_ATOMS: atom_id res chain seq x y z
N MET A 1 21.89 -17.43 19.50
CA MET A 1 20.45 -17.67 19.74
C MET A 1 20.03 -18.96 19.03
N ASP A 2 19.18 -19.75 19.67
CA ASP A 2 18.62 -20.96 19.04
C ASP A 2 17.66 -20.55 17.91
N LYS A 3 18.09 -20.76 16.67
CA LYS A 3 17.33 -20.38 15.46
C LYS A 3 16.02 -21.16 15.37
N THR A 4 15.95 -22.36 15.91
CA THR A 4 14.76 -23.21 15.89
C THR A 4 13.62 -22.55 16.65
N LEU A 5 13.88 -21.98 17.82
CA LEU A 5 12.90 -21.28 18.65
C LEU A 5 12.36 -20.01 17.99
N ILE A 6 13.12 -19.39 17.08
CA ILE A 6 12.67 -18.22 16.31
C ILE A 6 11.80 -18.65 15.12
N ILE A 7 12.17 -19.72 14.45
CA ILE A 7 11.51 -20.17 13.22
C ILE A 7 10.13 -20.80 13.50
N ILE A 8 9.96 -21.49 14.63
CA ILE A 8 8.68 -22.13 14.99
C ILE A 8 7.49 -21.17 14.97
N PRO A 9 7.49 -20.01 15.66
CA PRO A 9 6.37 -19.06 15.59
C PRO A 9 6.10 -18.55 14.18
N ILE A 10 7.13 -18.36 13.37
CA ILE A 10 7.00 -17.91 11.97
C ILE A 10 6.27 -18.98 11.14
N ILE A 11 6.67 -20.26 11.27
CA ILE A 11 6.01 -21.37 10.58
C ILE A 11 4.55 -21.48 11.02
N ILE A 12 4.28 -21.40 12.32
CA ILE A 12 2.90 -21.43 12.85
C ILE A 12 2.07 -20.30 12.23
N TYR A 13 2.63 -19.07 12.17
CA TYR A 13 1.97 -17.93 11.56
C TYR A 13 1.65 -18.18 10.07
N LEU A 14 2.61 -18.66 9.28
CA LEU A 14 2.39 -18.94 7.86
C LEU A 14 1.37 -20.05 7.63
N ILE A 15 1.41 -21.13 8.42
CA ILE A 15 0.42 -22.20 8.36
C ILE A 15 -0.97 -21.69 8.76
N ALA A 16 -1.07 -20.82 9.77
CA ALA A 16 -2.34 -20.21 10.16
C ALA A 16 -2.94 -19.38 9.03
N MET A 17 -2.14 -18.59 8.31
CA MET A 17 -2.61 -17.81 7.15
C MET A 17 -3.13 -18.72 6.02
N LEU A 18 -2.39 -19.78 5.67
CA LEU A 18 -2.84 -20.79 4.69
C LEU A 18 -4.14 -21.48 5.13
N PHE A 19 -4.26 -21.84 6.41
CA PHE A 19 -5.45 -22.49 6.97
C PHE A 19 -6.67 -21.56 6.92
N ILE A 20 -6.52 -20.28 7.26
CA ILE A 20 -7.60 -19.30 7.18
C ILE A 20 -8.08 -19.16 5.73
N ALA A 21 -7.14 -19.01 4.77
CA ALA A 21 -7.48 -18.93 3.36
C ALA A 21 -8.25 -20.16 2.86
N TYR A 22 -7.79 -21.35 3.24
CA TYR A 22 -8.46 -22.61 2.91
C TYR A 22 -9.88 -22.69 3.51
N ARG A 23 -10.04 -22.36 4.78
CA ARG A 23 -11.35 -22.38 5.46
C ARG A 23 -12.33 -21.41 4.83
N VAL A 24 -11.90 -20.17 4.55
CA VAL A 24 -12.76 -19.15 3.96
C VAL A 24 -13.18 -19.51 2.54
N ASN A 25 -12.27 -20.11 1.74
CA ASN A 25 -12.59 -20.54 0.39
C ASN A 25 -13.63 -21.69 0.37
N ASN A 26 -13.66 -22.54 1.41
CA ASN A 26 -14.58 -23.66 1.51
C ASN A 26 -15.94 -23.30 2.12
N ILE A 27 -16.13 -22.10 2.66
CA ILE A 27 -17.43 -21.64 3.13
C ILE A 27 -18.30 -21.39 1.91
N LYS A 28 -19.27 -22.29 1.66
CA LYS A 28 -20.29 -22.09 0.64
C LYS A 28 -21.13 -20.87 1.02
N ASN A 29 -20.98 -19.80 0.27
CA ASN A 29 -21.76 -18.61 0.50
C ASN A 29 -23.05 -18.61 -0.32
N SER A 30 -24.11 -18.13 0.30
CA SER A 30 -25.40 -17.84 -0.32
C SER A 30 -25.37 -16.62 -1.25
N SER A 31 -24.20 -15.98 -1.47
CA SER A 31 -24.07 -14.83 -2.35
C SER A 31 -24.28 -15.25 -3.81
N LYS A 32 -25.22 -14.57 -4.48
CA LYS A 32 -25.61 -14.84 -5.86
C LYS A 32 -24.52 -14.53 -6.90
N SER A 33 -23.38 -13.91 -6.53
CA SER A 33 -22.33 -13.51 -7.47
C SER A 33 -20.93 -13.67 -6.84
N PHE A 34 -20.11 -14.55 -7.45
CA PHE A 34 -18.70 -14.71 -7.14
C PHE A 34 -17.93 -13.37 -7.24
N THR A 35 -18.21 -12.60 -8.29
CA THR A 35 -17.50 -11.35 -8.58
C THR A 35 -17.68 -10.32 -7.46
N ASN A 36 -18.89 -10.15 -6.94
CA ASN A 36 -19.16 -9.22 -5.84
C ASN A 36 -18.45 -9.63 -4.54
N GLU A 37 -18.43 -10.92 -4.26
CA GLU A 37 -17.80 -11.44 -3.04
C GLU A 37 -16.29 -11.46 -3.15
N TYR A 38 -15.77 -11.93 -4.28
CA TYR A 38 -14.33 -12.08 -4.50
C TYR A 38 -13.58 -10.73 -4.60
N TYR A 39 -14.23 -9.69 -5.16
CA TYR A 39 -13.56 -8.40 -5.39
C TYR A 39 -13.97 -7.28 -4.43
N LEU A 40 -15.13 -7.37 -3.73
CA LEU A 40 -15.62 -6.28 -2.88
C LEU A 40 -16.13 -6.71 -1.48
N GLY A 41 -16.20 -8.02 -1.19
CA GLY A 41 -16.67 -8.52 0.11
C GLY A 41 -18.12 -8.15 0.44
N SER A 42 -19.00 -8.02 -0.57
CA SER A 42 -20.45 -7.77 -0.44
C SER A 42 -20.84 -6.49 0.30
N ARG A 43 -19.95 -5.49 0.44
CA ARG A 43 -20.19 -4.16 1.08
C ARG A 43 -20.71 -4.25 2.52
N SER A 44 -20.22 -5.22 3.28
CA SER A 44 -20.72 -5.51 4.63
C SER A 44 -19.76 -5.11 5.76
N MET A 45 -18.65 -4.40 5.44
CA MET A 45 -17.61 -4.11 6.41
C MET A 45 -18.07 -3.16 7.51
N GLY A 46 -17.94 -3.60 8.77
CA GLY A 46 -18.05 -2.76 9.95
C GLY A 46 -16.81 -1.86 10.12
N GLY A 47 -16.92 -0.84 10.99
CA GLY A 47 -15.87 0.17 11.13
C GLY A 47 -14.51 -0.39 11.56
N PHE A 48 -14.48 -1.36 12.47
CA PHE A 48 -13.23 -1.99 12.90
C PHE A 48 -12.54 -2.75 11.76
N VAL A 49 -13.27 -3.62 11.05
CA VAL A 49 -12.72 -4.40 9.93
C VAL A 49 -12.26 -3.47 8.80
N LEU A 50 -13.05 -2.43 8.51
CA LEU A 50 -12.67 -1.43 7.50
C LEU A 50 -11.36 -0.70 7.87
N ALA A 51 -11.23 -0.29 9.13
CA ALA A 51 -9.99 0.35 9.63
C ALA A 51 -8.80 -0.59 9.47
N MET A 52 -8.94 -1.84 9.94
CA MET A 52 -7.88 -2.83 9.90
C MET A 52 -7.42 -3.12 8.46
N THR A 53 -8.36 -3.31 7.51
CA THR A 53 -7.99 -3.59 6.11
C THR A 53 -7.38 -2.36 5.41
N ILE A 54 -7.81 -1.13 5.72
CA ILE A 54 -7.16 0.10 5.21
C ILE A 54 -5.72 0.16 5.71
N VAL A 55 -5.52 -0.03 7.01
CA VAL A 55 -4.19 -0.02 7.65
C VAL A 55 -3.30 -1.11 7.05
N ALA A 56 -3.78 -2.35 7.02
CA ALA A 56 -3.03 -3.49 6.52
C ALA A 56 -2.65 -3.36 5.03
N THR A 57 -3.50 -2.71 4.21
CA THR A 57 -3.19 -2.47 2.80
C THR A 57 -2.16 -1.36 2.60
N TYR A 58 -2.21 -0.32 3.45
CA TYR A 58 -1.34 0.85 3.32
C TYR A 58 0.02 0.63 3.97
N VAL A 59 0.04 -0.01 5.14
CA VAL A 59 1.25 -0.25 5.94
C VAL A 59 1.92 -1.55 5.50
N GLY A 60 2.92 -1.46 4.63
CA GLY A 60 3.65 -2.61 4.07
C GLY A 60 5.13 -2.64 4.45
N ALA A 61 5.94 -3.29 3.59
CA ALA A 61 7.38 -3.42 3.78
C ALA A 61 8.11 -2.08 3.95
N SER A 62 7.67 -1.03 3.22
CA SER A 62 8.26 0.29 3.36
C SER A 62 8.05 0.90 4.74
N SER A 63 6.92 0.63 5.41
CA SER A 63 6.65 1.16 6.74
C SER A 63 7.30 0.35 7.87
N PHE A 64 7.48 -0.97 7.66
CA PHE A 64 8.01 -1.88 8.70
C PHE A 64 9.48 -2.24 8.54
N ILE A 65 10.05 -2.09 7.35
CA ILE A 65 11.41 -2.52 7.03
C ILE A 65 12.20 -1.35 6.41
N GLY A 66 11.80 -0.89 5.23
CA GLY A 66 12.55 0.12 4.47
C GLY A 66 12.55 1.49 5.12
N GLY A 67 11.41 1.99 5.59
CA GLY A 67 11.30 3.30 6.24
C GLY A 67 12.10 3.39 7.55
N PRO A 68 12.00 2.42 8.47
CA PRO A 68 12.89 2.33 9.61
C PRO A 68 14.38 2.27 9.24
N GLY A 69 14.73 1.58 8.15
CA GLY A 69 16.10 1.56 7.62
C GLY A 69 16.57 2.95 7.17
N ILE A 70 15.73 3.70 6.47
CA ILE A 70 16.06 5.09 6.11
C ILE A 70 16.09 5.99 7.36
N ALA A 71 15.17 5.80 8.32
CA ALA A 71 15.16 6.53 9.58
C ALA A 71 16.43 6.29 10.41
N TYR A 72 16.98 5.07 10.36
CA TYR A 72 18.28 4.75 10.95
C TYR A 72 19.41 5.62 10.36
N ASN A 73 19.39 5.88 9.04
CA ASN A 73 20.40 6.68 8.35
C ASN A 73 20.17 8.19 8.44
N LEU A 74 18.92 8.64 8.36
CA LEU A 74 18.55 10.06 8.26
C LEU A 74 17.99 10.64 9.57
N GLY A 75 17.83 9.82 10.59
CA GLY A 75 17.38 10.26 11.91
C GLY A 75 15.94 10.77 11.94
N LEU A 76 15.69 11.76 12.83
CA LEU A 76 14.37 12.32 13.08
C LEU A 76 13.80 13.08 11.88
N GLY A 77 14.64 13.55 10.96
CA GLY A 77 14.17 14.16 9.71
C GLY A 77 13.28 13.22 8.89
N TRP A 78 13.63 11.93 8.80
CA TRP A 78 12.80 10.94 8.12
C TRP A 78 11.52 10.61 8.89
N VAL A 79 11.54 10.61 10.23
CA VAL A 79 10.34 10.45 11.05
C VAL A 79 9.35 11.58 10.82
N LEU A 80 9.83 12.82 10.65
CA LEU A 80 8.99 13.96 10.28
C LEU A 80 8.25 13.71 8.95
N LEU A 81 8.94 13.16 7.94
CA LEU A 81 8.30 12.78 6.68
C LEU A 81 7.26 11.67 6.88
N ALA A 82 7.57 10.70 7.74
CA ALA A 82 6.64 9.63 8.07
C ALA A 82 5.37 10.13 8.80
N CYS A 83 5.46 11.19 9.61
CA CYS A 83 4.30 11.81 10.28
C CYS A 83 3.19 12.23 9.32
N ILE A 84 3.54 12.63 8.10
CA ILE A 84 2.60 13.09 7.08
C ILE A 84 1.63 11.96 6.67
N GLN A 85 2.02 10.69 6.85
CA GLN A 85 1.20 9.52 6.53
C GLN A 85 0.09 9.26 7.55
N VAL A 86 0.18 9.81 8.75
CA VAL A 86 -0.76 9.52 9.86
C VAL A 86 -2.23 9.75 9.46
N PRO A 87 -2.63 10.86 8.81
CA PRO A 87 -4.02 11.10 8.46
C PRO A 87 -4.52 10.34 7.21
N THR A 88 -3.81 9.35 6.70
CA THR A 88 -4.18 8.59 5.48
C THR A 88 -5.62 8.08 5.52
N ALA A 89 -6.03 7.38 6.59
CA ALA A 89 -7.38 6.83 6.71
C ALA A 89 -8.44 7.96 6.79
N PHE A 90 -8.11 9.06 7.48
CA PHE A 90 -8.96 10.23 7.60
C PHE A 90 -9.18 10.90 6.23
N PHE A 91 -8.12 11.18 5.49
CA PHE A 91 -8.23 11.80 4.17
C PHE A 91 -8.97 10.91 3.17
N THR A 92 -8.62 9.62 3.09
CA THR A 92 -9.24 8.69 2.15
C THR A 92 -10.74 8.56 2.42
N LEU A 93 -11.14 8.24 3.65
CA LEU A 93 -12.56 8.07 3.98
C LEU A 93 -13.32 9.39 4.08
N GLY A 94 -12.69 10.45 4.61
CA GLY A 94 -13.32 11.75 4.80
C GLY A 94 -13.60 12.46 3.49
N ILE A 95 -12.68 12.42 2.54
CA ILE A 95 -12.83 13.08 1.24
C ILE A 95 -13.59 12.17 0.26
N LEU A 96 -13.17 10.91 0.10
CA LEU A 96 -13.73 10.01 -0.90
C LEU A 96 -14.87 9.15 -0.39
N GLY A 97 -14.82 8.73 0.88
CA GLY A 97 -15.66 7.65 1.41
C GLY A 97 -17.14 7.84 1.16
N LYS A 98 -17.73 8.95 1.62
CA LYS A 98 -19.17 9.18 1.48
C LYS A 98 -19.58 9.25 0.01
N LYS A 99 -18.93 10.09 -0.77
CA LYS A 99 -19.31 10.33 -2.17
C LYS A 99 -19.14 9.09 -3.04
N LEU A 100 -18.00 8.43 -2.92
CA LEU A 100 -17.70 7.22 -3.67
C LEU A 100 -18.63 6.06 -3.30
N SER A 101 -18.95 5.92 -2.01
CA SER A 101 -19.91 4.89 -1.55
C SER A 101 -21.31 5.10 -2.15
N ILE A 102 -21.82 6.34 -2.14
CA ILE A 102 -23.15 6.65 -2.74
C ILE A 102 -23.15 6.33 -4.23
N ILE A 103 -22.15 6.83 -4.96
CA ILE A 103 -22.04 6.64 -6.41
C ILE A 103 -21.86 5.17 -6.76
N SER A 104 -20.97 4.45 -6.06
CA SER A 104 -20.73 3.04 -6.33
C SER A 104 -21.95 2.15 -6.07
N ARG A 105 -22.77 2.47 -5.07
CA ARG A 105 -24.05 1.78 -4.82
C ARG A 105 -25.08 2.08 -5.89
N LYS A 106 -25.21 3.34 -6.29
CA LYS A 106 -26.13 3.79 -7.36
C LYS A 106 -25.81 3.11 -8.70
N LEU A 107 -24.51 2.90 -8.98
CA LEU A 107 -24.01 2.26 -10.20
C LEU A 107 -23.89 0.74 -10.11
N ASN A 108 -24.07 0.14 -8.93
CA ASN A 108 -23.68 -1.25 -8.64
C ASN A 108 -22.20 -1.55 -9.01
N ALA A 109 -21.33 -0.54 -8.88
CA ALA A 109 -19.93 -0.61 -9.26
C ALA A 109 -19.15 -1.54 -8.31
N ILE A 110 -18.36 -2.45 -8.84
CA ILE A 110 -17.55 -3.43 -8.08
C ILE A 110 -16.10 -2.97 -7.99
N THR A 111 -15.62 -2.29 -9.03
CA THR A 111 -14.26 -1.77 -9.12
C THR A 111 -14.26 -0.25 -9.30
N ILE A 112 -13.10 0.36 -9.09
CA ILE A 112 -12.92 1.79 -9.38
C ILE A 112 -13.10 2.09 -10.88
N PHE A 113 -12.78 1.12 -11.75
CA PHE A 113 -12.95 1.25 -13.19
C PHE A 113 -14.40 1.29 -13.63
N ASP A 114 -15.32 0.64 -12.89
CA ASP A 114 -16.77 0.80 -13.13
C ASP A 114 -17.19 2.25 -12.91
N VAL A 115 -16.64 2.91 -11.88
CA VAL A 115 -16.92 4.32 -11.57
C VAL A 115 -16.33 5.23 -12.64
N LEU A 116 -15.06 5.00 -13.05
CA LEU A 116 -14.41 5.77 -14.10
C LEU A 116 -15.12 5.59 -15.45
N LYS A 117 -15.54 4.36 -15.79
CA LYS A 117 -16.31 4.06 -17.00
C LYS A 117 -17.64 4.80 -17.01
N ALA A 118 -18.38 4.78 -15.90
CA ALA A 118 -19.65 5.51 -15.78
C ALA A 118 -19.44 7.03 -15.83
N ARG A 119 -18.33 7.55 -15.31
CA ARG A 119 -18.03 9.00 -15.27
C ARG A 119 -17.62 9.54 -16.63
N TYR A 120 -16.78 8.81 -17.35
CA TYR A 120 -16.13 9.31 -18.55
C TYR A 120 -16.64 8.68 -19.84
N ASN A 121 -17.32 7.55 -19.77
CA ASN A 121 -17.86 6.79 -20.91
C ASN A 121 -16.83 6.62 -22.04
N ASN A 122 -15.58 6.29 -21.68
CA ASN A 122 -14.47 6.17 -22.61
C ASN A 122 -13.67 4.88 -22.34
N SER A 123 -13.68 3.98 -23.34
CA SER A 123 -12.99 2.69 -23.23
C SER A 123 -11.48 2.82 -23.23
N PHE A 124 -10.92 3.75 -24.02
CA PHE A 124 -9.48 3.96 -24.10
C PHE A 124 -8.92 4.44 -22.74
N LEU A 125 -9.61 5.37 -22.08
CA LEU A 125 -9.25 5.82 -20.73
C LEU A 125 -9.17 4.64 -19.75
N ASN A 126 -10.20 3.77 -19.76
CA ASN A 126 -10.22 2.63 -18.85
C ASN A 126 -9.10 1.64 -19.13
N VAL A 127 -8.82 1.32 -20.39
CA VAL A 127 -7.72 0.43 -20.77
C VAL A 127 -6.37 1.05 -20.36
N LEU A 128 -6.15 2.32 -20.68
CA LEU A 128 -4.93 3.05 -20.31
C LEU A 128 -4.70 3.04 -18.79
N ALA A 129 -5.70 3.45 -18.01
CA ALA A 129 -5.61 3.47 -16.55
C ALA A 129 -5.42 2.07 -15.97
N SER A 130 -6.05 1.03 -16.54
CA SER A 130 -5.88 -0.37 -16.12
C SER A 130 -4.44 -0.85 -16.33
N ILE A 131 -3.86 -0.59 -17.50
CA ILE A 131 -2.48 -0.98 -17.81
C ILE A 131 -1.51 -0.27 -16.87
N MET A 132 -1.67 1.04 -16.67
CA MET A 132 -0.82 1.82 -15.77
C MET A 132 -0.93 1.34 -14.31
N LEU A 133 -2.14 1.01 -13.84
CA LEU A 133 -2.33 0.42 -12.51
C LEU A 133 -1.51 -0.86 -12.35
N ILE A 134 -1.60 -1.77 -13.30
CA ILE A 134 -0.91 -3.06 -13.22
C ILE A 134 0.61 -2.86 -13.18
N VAL A 135 1.16 -1.96 -14.02
CA VAL A 135 2.60 -1.65 -14.04
C VAL A 135 3.07 -1.15 -12.66
N PHE A 136 2.39 -0.17 -12.08
CA PHE A 136 2.78 0.37 -10.78
C PHE A 136 2.47 -0.57 -9.61
N PHE A 137 1.44 -1.42 -9.71
CA PHE A 137 1.19 -2.45 -8.71
C PHE A 137 2.26 -3.54 -8.74
N ILE A 138 2.71 -3.98 -9.91
CA ILE A 138 3.84 -4.91 -10.02
C ILE A 138 5.07 -4.31 -9.32
N SER A 139 5.39 -3.04 -9.56
CA SER A 139 6.50 -2.36 -8.87
C SER A 139 6.31 -2.33 -7.36
N ALA A 140 5.10 -2.01 -6.87
CA ALA A 140 4.80 -2.02 -5.45
C ALA A 140 4.94 -3.42 -4.83
N ILE A 141 4.47 -4.47 -5.51
CA ILE A 141 4.58 -5.86 -5.02
C ILE A 141 6.04 -6.33 -5.02
N VAL A 142 6.86 -5.90 -6.00
CA VAL A 142 8.31 -6.16 -6.01
C VAL A 142 8.96 -5.62 -4.72
N ALA A 143 8.63 -4.39 -4.30
CA ALA A 143 9.13 -3.85 -3.04
C ALA A 143 8.75 -4.72 -1.83
N GLN A 144 7.52 -5.26 -1.81
CA GLN A 144 7.08 -6.17 -0.75
C GLN A 144 7.85 -7.50 -0.78
N PHE A 145 8.06 -8.09 -1.96
CA PHE A 145 8.80 -9.35 -2.10
C PHE A 145 10.26 -9.20 -1.65
N ILE A 146 10.91 -8.10 -1.99
CA ILE A 146 12.24 -7.75 -1.51
C ILE A 146 12.23 -7.66 0.03
N GLY A 147 11.24 -6.98 0.60
CA GLY A 147 11.07 -6.86 2.05
C GLY A 147 10.91 -8.21 2.76
N GLY A 148 10.04 -9.06 2.24
CA GLY A 148 9.84 -10.41 2.76
C GLY A 148 11.10 -11.27 2.67
N ALA A 149 11.82 -11.23 1.54
CA ALA A 149 13.07 -11.96 1.36
C ALA A 149 14.17 -11.50 2.33
N ARG A 150 14.35 -10.17 2.50
CA ARG A 150 15.30 -9.57 3.45
C ARG A 150 14.98 -9.94 4.90
N LEU A 151 13.70 -10.02 5.22
CA LEU A 151 13.26 -10.44 6.54
C LEU A 151 13.65 -11.90 6.82
N PHE A 152 13.35 -12.82 5.88
CA PHE A 152 13.76 -14.22 6.00
C PHE A 152 15.29 -14.38 6.06
N GLU A 153 16.04 -13.69 5.21
CA GLU A 153 17.49 -13.67 5.22
C GLU A 153 18.04 -13.25 6.59
N ALA A 154 17.55 -12.14 7.14
CA ALA A 154 18.01 -11.62 8.43
C ALA A 154 17.72 -12.57 9.61
N VAL A 155 16.57 -13.24 9.59
CA VAL A 155 16.09 -14.07 10.70
C VAL A 155 16.68 -15.49 10.66
N THR A 156 16.73 -16.09 9.48
CA THR A 156 17.15 -17.49 9.32
C THR A 156 18.65 -17.64 9.03
N GLY A 157 19.26 -16.60 8.46
CA GLY A 157 20.62 -16.64 7.91
C GLY A 157 20.72 -17.42 6.60
N LEU A 158 19.58 -17.78 5.98
CA LEU A 158 19.53 -18.36 4.63
C LEU A 158 19.86 -17.28 3.59
N SER A 159 20.16 -17.70 2.36
CA SER A 159 20.39 -16.73 1.28
C SER A 159 19.13 -15.92 0.96
N TYR A 160 19.31 -14.70 0.45
CA TYR A 160 18.22 -13.86 -0.04
C TYR A 160 17.26 -14.61 -0.97
N LEU A 161 17.82 -15.37 -1.94
CA LEU A 161 17.02 -16.13 -2.90
C LEU A 161 16.18 -17.22 -2.24
N THR A 162 16.72 -17.92 -1.24
CA THR A 162 15.97 -18.93 -0.48
C THR A 162 14.83 -18.26 0.30
N GLY A 163 15.10 -17.14 0.96
CA GLY A 163 14.09 -16.35 1.64
C GLY A 163 12.98 -15.88 0.68
N LEU A 164 13.36 -15.41 -0.50
CA LEU A 164 12.43 -14.99 -1.55
C LEU A 164 11.53 -16.16 -2.01
N ILE A 165 12.10 -17.35 -2.24
CA ILE A 165 11.34 -18.55 -2.65
C ILE A 165 10.32 -18.92 -1.58
N ILE A 166 10.74 -19.02 -0.32
CA ILE A 166 9.84 -19.39 0.80
C ILE A 166 8.70 -18.38 0.93
N PHE A 167 9.04 -17.10 1.04
CA PHE A 167 8.07 -16.03 1.22
C PHE A 167 7.07 -15.98 0.05
N SER A 168 7.57 -15.87 -1.18
CA SER A 168 6.72 -15.72 -2.36
C SER A 168 5.81 -16.93 -2.58
N SER A 169 6.30 -18.15 -2.38
CA SER A 169 5.49 -19.36 -2.53
C SER A 169 4.28 -19.34 -1.60
N VAL A 170 4.49 -19.03 -0.32
CA VAL A 170 3.38 -18.96 0.65
C VAL A 170 2.39 -17.87 0.26
N VAL A 171 2.87 -16.66 -0.03
CA VAL A 171 2.00 -15.51 -0.32
C VAL A 171 1.21 -15.73 -1.60
N ILE A 172 1.85 -16.19 -2.67
CA ILE A 172 1.18 -16.46 -3.95
C ILE A 172 0.09 -17.54 -3.76
N ILE A 173 0.40 -18.63 -3.06
CA ILE A 173 -0.54 -19.72 -2.85
C ILE A 173 -1.77 -19.23 -2.07
N TYR A 174 -1.59 -18.63 -0.88
CA TYR A 174 -2.74 -18.27 -0.07
C TYR A 174 -3.59 -17.15 -0.70
N THR A 175 -2.97 -16.18 -1.38
CA THR A 175 -3.69 -15.11 -2.06
C THR A 175 -4.49 -15.63 -3.25
N THR A 176 -3.88 -16.51 -4.06
CA THR A 176 -4.53 -17.11 -5.23
C THR A 176 -5.81 -17.84 -4.84
N PHE A 177 -5.81 -18.58 -3.74
CA PHE A 177 -6.97 -19.37 -3.30
C PHE A 177 -7.93 -18.61 -2.39
N GLY A 178 -7.47 -17.57 -1.66
CA GLY A 178 -8.24 -16.89 -0.63
C GLY A 178 -9.31 -15.90 -1.13
N GLY A 179 -8.98 -15.09 -2.14
CA GLY A 179 -9.85 -14.00 -2.61
C GLY A 179 -10.02 -12.86 -1.59
N PHE A 180 -10.77 -11.81 -1.95
CA PHE A 180 -10.90 -10.57 -1.16
C PHE A 180 -11.45 -10.80 0.26
N ARG A 181 -12.38 -11.73 0.43
CA ARG A 181 -12.95 -12.01 1.76
C ARG A 181 -11.94 -12.63 2.71
N ALA A 182 -11.14 -13.59 2.22
CA ALA A 182 -10.07 -14.16 3.04
C ALA A 182 -9.03 -13.09 3.38
N VAL A 183 -8.63 -12.28 2.39
CA VAL A 183 -7.70 -11.16 2.56
C VAL A 183 -8.23 -10.17 3.60
N THR A 184 -9.48 -9.73 3.52
CA THR A 184 -10.06 -8.81 4.52
C THR A 184 -10.02 -9.37 5.95
N LEU A 185 -10.24 -10.68 6.11
CA LEU A 185 -10.17 -11.32 7.43
C LEU A 185 -8.73 -11.46 7.91
N THR A 186 -7.82 -11.89 7.05
CA THR A 186 -6.39 -11.95 7.38
C THR A 186 -5.82 -10.57 7.66
N ASP A 187 -6.17 -9.55 6.88
CA ASP A 187 -5.80 -8.14 7.10
C ASP A 187 -6.14 -7.68 8.52
N ALA A 188 -7.35 -8.00 9.00
CA ALA A 188 -7.77 -7.61 10.35
C ALA A 188 -6.89 -8.25 11.44
N ILE A 189 -6.56 -9.53 11.30
CA ILE A 189 -5.66 -10.25 12.20
C ILE A 189 -4.23 -9.69 12.09
N GLN A 190 -3.76 -9.47 10.87
CA GLN A 190 -2.43 -8.96 10.57
C GLN A 190 -2.23 -7.54 11.13
N ALA A 191 -3.23 -6.67 11.04
CA ALA A 191 -3.17 -5.33 11.63
C ALA A 191 -3.01 -5.36 13.15
N VAL A 192 -3.69 -6.30 13.85
CA VAL A 192 -3.52 -6.49 15.30
C VAL A 192 -2.10 -7.00 15.61
N ILE A 193 -1.59 -7.96 14.84
CA ILE A 193 -0.22 -8.47 15.01
C ILE A 193 0.80 -7.35 14.78
N MET A 194 0.66 -6.56 13.72
CA MET A 194 1.50 -5.40 13.44
C MET A 194 1.50 -4.40 14.59
N PHE A 195 0.33 -4.06 15.12
CA PHE A 195 0.17 -3.12 16.22
C PHE A 195 0.89 -3.61 17.49
N THR A 196 0.66 -4.87 17.86
CA THR A 196 1.28 -5.49 19.03
C THR A 196 2.81 -5.55 18.88
N ALA A 197 3.28 -5.99 17.71
CA ALA A 197 4.71 -6.06 17.42
C ALA A 197 5.38 -4.68 17.52
N THR A 198 4.78 -3.64 16.95
CA THR A 198 5.31 -2.27 17.01
C THR A 198 5.48 -1.79 18.46
N ILE A 199 4.44 -1.95 19.29
CA ILE A 199 4.49 -1.54 20.72
C ILE A 199 5.55 -2.33 21.46
N VAL A 200 5.58 -3.65 21.29
CA VAL A 200 6.54 -4.51 22.00
C VAL A 200 7.98 -4.09 21.67
N LEU A 201 8.32 -3.95 20.38
CA LEU A 201 9.68 -3.59 20.01
C LEU A 201 10.04 -2.18 20.48
N PHE A 202 9.14 -1.22 20.32
CA PHE A 202 9.35 0.16 20.78
C PHE A 202 9.67 0.19 22.28
N VAL A 203 8.85 -0.46 23.12
CA VAL A 203 9.05 -0.52 24.57
C VAL A 203 10.34 -1.24 24.94
N VAL A 204 10.66 -2.33 24.26
CA VAL A 204 11.89 -3.10 24.52
C VAL A 204 13.14 -2.27 24.21
N ILE A 205 13.18 -1.61 23.05
CA ILE A 205 14.33 -0.77 22.68
C ILE A 205 14.43 0.45 23.61
N LEU A 206 13.31 1.03 24.00
CA LEU A 206 13.30 2.13 24.95
C LEU A 206 13.90 1.74 26.31
N LYS A 207 13.55 0.54 26.81
CA LYS A 207 14.10 0.02 28.07
C LYS A 207 15.60 -0.31 27.97
N HIS A 208 16.05 -0.96 26.89
CA HIS A 208 17.45 -1.29 26.70
C HIS A 208 18.36 -0.06 26.48
N GLY A 209 17.77 1.03 26.03
CA GLY A 209 18.48 2.32 25.88
C GLY A 209 18.46 3.20 27.12
N ASP A 210 17.91 2.73 28.24
CA ASP A 210 17.71 3.49 29.49
C ASP A 210 16.87 4.75 29.32
N GLY A 211 15.85 4.64 28.47
CA GLY A 211 14.89 5.71 28.20
C GLY A 211 15.23 6.57 26.99
N MET A 212 14.22 7.33 26.53
CA MET A 212 14.32 8.16 25.32
C MET A 212 15.44 9.20 25.40
N GLN A 213 15.62 9.82 26.56
CA GLN A 213 16.64 10.86 26.75
C GLN A 213 18.05 10.31 26.51
N ASN A 214 18.40 9.14 27.09
CA ASN A 214 19.69 8.51 26.91
C ASN A 214 19.92 8.07 25.46
N ILE A 215 18.89 7.52 24.80
CA ILE A 215 18.97 7.14 23.39
C ILE A 215 19.27 8.38 22.54
N MET A 216 18.58 9.50 22.75
CA MET A 216 18.80 10.72 21.99
C MET A 216 20.18 11.34 22.27
N MET A 217 20.71 11.24 23.49
CA MET A 217 22.08 11.65 23.80
C MET A 217 23.10 10.79 23.03
N LYS A 218 22.97 9.47 23.06
CA LYS A 218 23.84 8.57 22.30
C LYS A 218 23.81 8.86 20.79
N ILE A 219 22.62 9.11 20.23
CA ILE A 219 22.48 9.49 18.81
C ILE A 219 23.18 10.82 18.54
N LYS A 220 23.03 11.82 19.43
CA LYS A 220 23.71 13.10 19.32
C LYS A 220 25.23 12.95 19.34
N ASP A 221 25.77 12.06 20.17
CA ASP A 221 27.21 11.79 20.26
C ASP A 221 27.75 11.07 18.99
N ILE A 222 26.91 10.25 18.34
CA ILE A 222 27.25 9.60 17.05
C ILE A 222 27.24 10.64 15.93
N ASP A 223 26.12 11.35 15.74
CA ASP A 223 25.96 12.42 14.76
C ASP A 223 24.81 13.35 15.16
N PRO A 224 25.09 14.59 15.59
CA PRO A 224 24.07 15.57 15.97
C PRO A 224 23.05 15.88 14.86
N ASN A 225 23.44 15.70 13.59
CA ASN A 225 22.58 15.96 12.45
C ASN A 225 21.40 15.00 12.37
N LEU A 226 21.50 13.78 12.92
CA LEU A 226 20.40 12.82 12.99
C LEU A 226 19.21 13.31 13.82
N LEU A 227 19.41 14.30 14.70
CA LEU A 227 18.33 14.92 15.49
C LEU A 227 17.71 16.14 14.81
N ARG A 228 18.24 16.59 13.66
CA ARG A 228 17.74 17.74 12.91
C ARG A 228 16.63 17.34 11.92
N PRO A 229 15.65 18.22 11.67
CA PRO A 229 14.57 17.95 10.70
C PRO A 229 15.07 17.73 9.27
N ASP A 230 16.19 18.37 8.91
CA ASP A 230 16.82 18.28 7.59
C ASP A 230 17.97 17.27 7.54
N SER A 231 18.19 16.52 8.61
CA SER A 231 19.30 15.55 8.72
C SER A 231 20.67 16.17 8.37
N GLY A 232 20.92 17.42 8.82
CA GLY A 232 22.13 18.14 8.50
C GLY A 232 22.29 18.55 7.03
N GLY A 233 21.18 18.71 6.33
CA GLY A 233 21.14 19.04 4.89
C GLY A 233 21.02 17.82 3.98
N ASN A 234 21.05 16.61 4.52
CA ASN A 234 20.85 15.36 3.73
C ASN A 234 19.43 15.24 3.17
N ILE A 235 18.45 15.91 3.79
CA ILE A 235 17.08 16.00 3.31
C ILE A 235 16.83 17.45 2.88
N ALA A 236 16.72 17.68 1.58
CA ALA A 236 16.43 19.01 1.05
C ALA A 236 15.05 19.50 1.54
N LYS A 237 14.95 20.76 1.97
CA LYS A 237 13.67 21.34 2.44
C LYS A 237 12.54 21.21 1.40
N PRO A 238 12.76 21.46 0.08
CA PRO A 238 11.72 21.21 -0.92
C PRO A 238 11.29 19.75 -1.00
N PHE A 239 12.20 18.79 -0.74
CA PHE A 239 11.86 17.37 -0.68
C PHE A 239 10.93 17.06 0.50
N ILE A 240 11.17 17.67 1.67
CA ILE A 240 10.26 17.53 2.84
C ILE A 240 8.85 18.02 2.47
N MET A 241 8.75 19.19 1.82
CA MET A 241 7.45 19.74 1.40
C MET A 241 6.75 18.85 0.37
N SER A 242 7.51 18.14 -0.46
CA SER A 242 6.97 17.23 -1.47
C SER A 242 6.21 16.04 -0.86
N PHE A 243 6.57 15.62 0.36
CA PHE A 243 5.88 14.51 1.03
C PHE A 243 4.43 14.82 1.39
N TRP A 244 4.07 16.11 1.61
CA TRP A 244 2.67 16.50 1.75
C TRP A 244 1.85 16.21 0.48
N ILE A 245 2.51 16.27 -0.69
CA ILE A 245 1.87 15.89 -1.95
C ILE A 245 1.88 14.36 -2.10
N LEU A 246 3.04 13.70 -1.93
CA LEU A 246 3.22 12.27 -2.18
C LEU A 246 2.40 11.40 -1.21
N VAL A 247 2.59 11.55 0.09
CA VAL A 247 1.95 10.68 1.09
C VAL A 247 0.88 11.39 1.93
N GLY A 248 0.61 12.67 1.64
CA GLY A 248 -0.47 13.44 2.25
C GLY A 248 -1.71 13.46 1.36
N ILE A 249 -1.73 14.31 0.35
CA ILE A 249 -2.89 14.52 -0.54
C ILE A 249 -2.94 13.46 -1.65
N GLY A 250 -1.79 13.06 -2.18
CA GLY A 250 -1.67 12.12 -3.32
C GLY A 250 -2.30 10.76 -3.05
N ILE A 251 -2.31 10.32 -1.78
CA ILE A 251 -2.96 9.06 -1.36
C ILE A 251 -4.43 8.93 -1.79
N LEU A 252 -5.11 10.03 -2.05
CA LEU A 252 -6.46 10.02 -2.61
C LEU A 252 -6.51 9.40 -4.01
N GLY A 253 -5.39 9.38 -4.72
CA GLY A 253 -5.21 8.70 -5.99
C GLY A 253 -4.84 7.23 -5.88
N LEU A 254 -4.75 6.63 -4.68
CA LEU A 254 -4.37 5.22 -4.53
C LEU A 254 -5.57 4.28 -4.68
N PRO A 255 -5.66 3.45 -5.75
CA PRO A 255 -6.81 2.57 -5.98
C PRO A 255 -6.99 1.53 -4.87
N ALA A 256 -5.90 1.04 -4.28
CA ALA A 256 -5.93 0.02 -3.25
C ALA A 256 -6.67 0.48 -1.97
N THR A 257 -6.48 1.72 -1.53
CA THR A 257 -7.21 2.30 -0.40
C THR A 257 -8.60 2.79 -0.81
N THR A 258 -8.73 3.33 -2.01
CA THR A 258 -9.99 3.90 -2.54
C THR A 258 -11.09 2.85 -2.70
N ILE A 259 -10.75 1.61 -3.10
CA ILE A 259 -11.76 0.53 -3.23
C ILE A 259 -12.44 0.22 -1.89
N ARG A 260 -11.77 0.42 -0.76
CA ARG A 260 -12.34 0.24 0.57
C ARG A 260 -13.44 1.27 0.89
N CYS A 261 -13.40 2.43 0.24
CA CYS A 261 -14.49 3.41 0.31
C CYS A 261 -15.80 2.92 -0.30
N MET A 262 -15.77 1.83 -1.07
CA MET A 262 -16.96 1.20 -1.66
C MET A 262 -17.48 0.03 -0.82
N ALA A 263 -16.73 -0.46 0.17
CA ALA A 263 -16.94 -1.74 0.85
C ALA A 263 -17.64 -1.64 2.22
N PHE A 264 -17.75 -0.46 2.84
CA PHE A 264 -18.35 -0.31 4.17
C PHE A 264 -19.87 -0.36 4.16
N LYS A 265 -20.49 -0.80 5.28
CA LYS A 265 -21.93 -0.99 5.39
C LYS A 265 -22.71 0.31 5.54
N ASP A 266 -22.24 1.27 6.36
CA ASP A 266 -22.94 2.51 6.70
C ASP A 266 -21.98 3.63 7.11
N THR A 267 -22.51 4.85 7.28
CA THR A 267 -21.72 6.04 7.64
C THR A 267 -21.08 5.93 9.01
N LYS A 268 -21.70 5.23 9.98
CA LYS A 268 -21.13 5.01 11.32
C LYS A 268 -19.87 4.13 11.22
N ALA A 269 -19.93 3.08 10.39
CA ALA A 269 -18.75 2.24 10.12
C ALA A 269 -17.61 3.06 9.50
N MET A 270 -17.92 3.97 8.56
CA MET A 270 -16.94 4.86 7.96
C MET A 270 -16.28 5.79 9.00
N HIS A 271 -17.06 6.48 9.84
CA HIS A 271 -16.52 7.37 10.87
C HIS A 271 -15.66 6.62 11.89
N ASN A 272 -16.12 5.46 12.35
CA ASN A 272 -15.31 4.63 13.26
C ASN A 272 -14.00 4.20 12.61
N ALA A 273 -14.03 3.84 11.32
CA ALA A 273 -12.84 3.46 10.59
C ALA A 273 -11.85 4.63 10.40
N MET A 274 -12.34 5.86 10.23
CA MET A 274 -11.49 7.06 10.18
C MET A 274 -10.70 7.23 11.48
N ILE A 275 -11.38 7.15 12.64
CA ILE A 275 -10.76 7.34 13.95
C ILE A 275 -9.77 6.21 14.25
N ILE A 276 -10.23 4.96 14.15
CA ILE A 276 -9.41 3.78 14.46
C ILE A 276 -8.22 3.70 13.49
N GLY A 277 -8.47 3.86 12.18
CA GLY A 277 -7.44 3.75 11.16
C GLY A 277 -6.36 4.82 11.30
N THR A 278 -6.73 6.08 11.56
CA THR A 278 -5.77 7.17 11.77
C THR A 278 -4.90 6.92 12.99
N SER A 279 -5.51 6.49 14.11
CA SER A 279 -4.77 6.17 15.34
C SER A 279 -3.80 5.01 15.13
N LEU A 280 -4.24 3.95 14.43
CA LEU A 280 -3.40 2.79 14.14
C LEU A 280 -2.24 3.13 13.20
N VAL A 281 -2.50 3.85 12.09
CA VAL A 281 -1.44 4.30 11.18
C VAL A 281 -0.42 5.15 11.96
N GLY A 282 -0.89 6.04 12.83
CA GLY A 282 -0.03 6.85 13.69
C GLY A 282 0.92 6.00 14.53
N VAL A 283 0.40 5.05 15.29
CA VAL A 283 1.22 4.16 16.13
C VAL A 283 2.18 3.31 15.31
N LEU A 284 1.70 2.71 14.22
CA LEU A 284 2.51 1.80 13.39
C LEU A 284 3.63 2.56 12.69
N VAL A 285 3.29 3.62 11.97
CA VAL A 285 4.27 4.35 11.15
C VAL A 285 5.26 5.09 12.06
N LEU A 286 4.79 5.90 13.02
CA LEU A 286 5.70 6.63 13.88
C LEU A 286 6.50 5.69 14.79
N GLY A 287 5.86 4.67 15.38
CA GLY A 287 6.52 3.72 16.24
C GLY A 287 7.67 3.00 15.54
N MET A 288 7.44 2.45 14.33
CA MET A 288 8.46 1.72 13.60
C MET A 288 9.59 2.63 13.10
N HIS A 289 9.29 3.84 12.61
CA HIS A 289 10.33 4.78 12.17
C HIS A 289 11.17 5.29 13.35
N LEU A 290 10.55 5.57 14.50
CA LEU A 290 11.28 5.91 15.72
C LEU A 290 12.16 4.75 16.20
N VAL A 291 11.68 3.49 16.14
CA VAL A 291 12.52 2.31 16.41
C VAL A 291 13.72 2.26 15.47
N GLY A 292 13.57 2.63 14.21
CA GLY A 292 14.67 2.75 13.26
C GLY A 292 15.74 3.76 13.72
N VAL A 293 15.31 4.96 14.14
CA VAL A 293 16.20 5.98 14.71
C VAL A 293 16.89 5.49 15.98
N MET A 294 16.09 4.94 16.92
CA MET A 294 16.62 4.40 18.19
C MET A 294 17.62 3.26 17.97
N GLY A 295 17.42 2.51 16.87
CA GLY A 295 18.32 1.45 16.45
C GLY A 295 19.74 1.93 16.19
N ARG A 296 19.94 3.20 15.80
CA ARG A 296 21.27 3.79 15.63
C ARG A 296 22.08 3.82 16.92
N ALA A 297 21.43 4.07 18.06
CA ALA A 297 22.07 4.05 19.37
C ALA A 297 22.42 2.63 19.87
N VAL A 298 21.69 1.60 19.38
CA VAL A 298 21.88 0.20 19.80
C VAL A 298 22.86 -0.55 18.89
N ILE A 299 22.87 -0.22 17.61
CA ILE A 299 23.70 -0.81 16.55
C ILE A 299 24.22 0.33 15.68
N PRO A 300 25.39 0.93 15.99
CA PRO A 300 25.88 2.13 15.31
C PRO A 300 26.27 1.92 13.83
N ASP A 301 26.77 0.73 13.47
CA ASP A 301 27.43 0.48 12.18
C ASP A 301 26.78 -0.64 11.37
N LEU A 302 25.48 -0.48 11.03
CA LEU A 302 24.77 -1.45 10.20
C LEU A 302 24.91 -1.12 8.72
N GLN A 303 25.47 -2.06 7.93
CA GLN A 303 25.69 -1.87 6.49
C GLN A 303 24.37 -2.00 5.69
N GLU A 304 23.57 -3.01 5.98
CA GLU A 304 22.29 -3.24 5.31
C GLU A 304 21.13 -2.73 6.17
N VAL A 305 20.81 -1.45 6.01
CA VAL A 305 19.85 -0.73 6.87
C VAL A 305 18.43 -1.30 6.83
N ASP A 306 18.02 -1.93 5.74
CA ASP A 306 16.74 -2.63 5.65
C ASP A 306 16.61 -3.83 6.62
N LYS A 307 17.73 -4.28 7.21
CA LYS A 307 17.75 -5.35 8.23
C LYS A 307 17.68 -4.83 9.67
N ILE A 308 17.58 -3.49 9.90
CA ILE A 308 17.63 -2.94 11.26
C ILE A 308 16.54 -3.52 12.17
N ILE A 309 15.31 -3.61 11.70
CA ILE A 309 14.17 -4.09 12.50
C ILE A 309 14.33 -5.55 12.93
N PRO A 310 14.55 -6.52 12.01
CA PRO A 310 14.75 -7.90 12.41
C PRO A 310 16.00 -8.08 13.29
N ILE A 311 17.10 -7.37 13.05
CA ILE A 311 18.30 -7.46 13.89
C ILE A 311 18.06 -6.92 15.30
N LEU A 312 17.34 -5.79 15.44
CA LEU A 312 16.96 -5.26 16.76
C LEU A 312 16.09 -6.27 17.51
N ALA A 313 15.13 -6.89 16.85
CA ALA A 313 14.30 -7.93 17.47
C ALA A 313 15.13 -9.13 17.94
N LEU A 314 16.00 -9.65 17.07
CA LEU A 314 16.87 -10.79 17.39
C LEU A 314 17.85 -10.48 18.53
N LYS A 315 18.38 -9.25 18.60
CA LYS A 315 19.35 -8.86 19.61
C LYS A 315 18.72 -8.60 21.00
N ASN A 316 17.49 -8.11 21.05
CA ASN A 316 16.89 -7.57 22.27
C ASN A 316 15.69 -8.37 22.81
N LEU A 317 15.16 -9.36 22.06
CA LEU A 317 14.07 -10.22 22.48
C LEU A 317 14.53 -11.65 22.74
N TYR A 318 13.85 -12.37 23.66
CA TYR A 318 14.01 -13.82 23.77
C TYR A 318 13.66 -14.52 22.46
N PRO A 319 14.30 -15.65 22.10
CA PRO A 319 14.15 -16.30 20.79
C PRO A 319 12.70 -16.50 20.33
N ILE A 320 11.84 -17.04 21.19
CA ILE A 320 10.41 -17.25 20.87
C ILE A 320 9.71 -15.91 20.65
N LEU A 321 9.95 -14.91 21.50
CA LEU A 321 9.35 -13.58 21.35
C LEU A 321 9.84 -12.86 20.09
N ALA A 322 11.11 -13.05 19.73
CA ALA A 322 11.64 -12.54 18.46
C ALA A 322 10.91 -13.16 17.26
N GLY A 323 10.67 -14.48 17.29
CA GLY A 323 9.91 -15.18 16.25
C GLY A 323 8.46 -14.69 16.16
N VAL A 324 7.78 -14.50 17.28
CA VAL A 324 6.41 -13.93 17.33
C VAL A 324 6.41 -12.49 16.80
N PHE A 325 7.39 -11.67 17.22
CA PHE A 325 7.56 -10.29 16.74
C PHE A 325 7.72 -10.22 15.23
N ILE A 326 8.53 -11.11 14.63
CA ILE A 326 8.76 -11.17 13.18
C ILE A 326 7.45 -11.40 12.40
N GLY A 327 6.43 -11.97 13.04
CA GLY A 327 5.08 -12.01 12.50
C GLY A 327 4.50 -10.62 12.16
N GLY A 328 4.91 -9.54 12.84
CA GLY A 328 4.48 -8.17 12.54
C GLY A 328 4.96 -7.67 11.17
N PRO A 329 6.28 -7.58 10.94
CA PRO A 329 6.83 -7.27 9.62
C PRO A 329 6.34 -8.21 8.51
N LEU A 330 6.20 -9.52 8.76
CA LEU A 330 5.63 -10.47 7.80
C LEU A 330 4.16 -10.13 7.49
N ALA A 331 3.37 -9.84 8.50
CA ALA A 331 1.98 -9.43 8.35
C ALA A 331 1.86 -8.18 7.47
N ALA A 332 2.70 -7.17 7.69
CA ALA A 332 2.70 -5.93 6.91
C ALA A 332 3.02 -6.18 5.43
N VAL A 333 4.00 -7.03 5.16
CA VAL A 333 4.37 -7.37 3.79
C VAL A 333 3.29 -8.19 3.10
N MET A 334 2.77 -9.23 3.76
CA MET A 334 1.79 -10.16 3.21
C MET A 334 0.45 -9.48 2.91
N SER A 335 -0.08 -8.65 3.83
CA SER A 335 -1.35 -7.94 3.66
C SER A 335 -1.34 -6.94 2.50
N THR A 336 -0.20 -6.32 2.24
CA THR A 336 -0.06 -5.44 1.09
C THR A 336 0.00 -6.23 -0.21
N VAL A 337 0.77 -7.32 -0.26
CA VAL A 337 0.89 -8.16 -1.46
C VAL A 337 -0.46 -8.73 -1.88
N ASP A 338 -1.19 -9.34 -0.95
CA ASP A 338 -2.46 -10.01 -1.28
C ASP A 338 -3.51 -9.03 -1.79
N SER A 339 -3.60 -7.86 -1.16
CA SER A 339 -4.48 -6.78 -1.61
C SER A 339 -4.14 -6.32 -3.03
N LEU A 340 -2.86 -6.07 -3.33
CA LEU A 340 -2.42 -5.60 -4.64
C LEU A 340 -2.56 -6.69 -5.72
N LEU A 341 -2.30 -7.96 -5.40
CA LEU A 341 -2.47 -9.08 -6.33
C LEU A 341 -3.95 -9.28 -6.71
N ILE A 342 -4.87 -9.21 -5.73
CA ILE A 342 -6.31 -9.34 -6.00
C ILE A 342 -6.82 -8.20 -6.86
N ILE A 343 -6.43 -6.96 -6.57
CA ILE A 343 -6.85 -5.81 -7.36
C ILE A 343 -6.27 -5.90 -8.77
N SER A 344 -5.00 -6.29 -8.94
CA SER A 344 -4.38 -6.49 -10.25
C SER A 344 -5.11 -7.56 -11.07
N SER A 345 -5.42 -8.70 -10.44
CA SER A 345 -6.20 -9.77 -11.07
C SER A 345 -7.61 -9.31 -11.44
N SER A 346 -8.29 -8.56 -10.53
CA SER A 346 -9.60 -7.97 -10.79
C SER A 346 -9.57 -7.06 -12.01
N THR A 347 -8.57 -6.20 -12.09
CA THR A 347 -8.40 -5.25 -13.20
C THR A 347 -8.21 -5.98 -14.53
N LEU A 348 -7.32 -6.99 -14.58
CA LEU A 348 -7.11 -7.76 -15.80
C LEU A 348 -8.34 -8.54 -16.23
N ILE A 349 -9.01 -9.19 -15.29
CA ILE A 349 -10.09 -10.12 -15.63
C ILE A 349 -11.43 -9.40 -15.73
N LYS A 350 -11.86 -8.69 -14.68
CA LYS A 350 -13.18 -8.04 -14.67
C LYS A 350 -13.19 -6.80 -15.53
N ASP A 351 -12.19 -5.92 -15.38
CA ASP A 351 -12.23 -4.60 -16.01
C ASP A 351 -11.75 -4.62 -17.48
N LEU A 352 -10.84 -5.56 -17.86
CA LEU A 352 -10.40 -5.70 -19.24
C LEU A 352 -11.05 -6.91 -19.93
N TYR A 353 -10.81 -8.15 -19.44
CA TYR A 353 -11.24 -9.36 -20.17
C TYR A 353 -12.79 -9.45 -20.25
N VAL A 354 -13.49 -9.43 -19.13
CA VAL A 354 -14.98 -9.54 -19.13
C VAL A 354 -15.62 -8.33 -19.76
N THR A 355 -15.06 -7.13 -19.58
CA THR A 355 -15.67 -5.91 -20.13
C THR A 355 -15.54 -5.81 -21.64
N TYR A 356 -14.39 -6.23 -22.22
CA TYR A 356 -14.10 -5.97 -23.64
C TYR A 356 -13.98 -7.22 -24.50
N LEU A 357 -13.62 -8.40 -23.94
CA LEU A 357 -13.37 -9.61 -24.71
C LEU A 357 -14.48 -10.66 -24.56
N ASP A 358 -14.96 -10.94 -23.34
CA ASP A 358 -15.96 -11.98 -23.10
C ASP A 358 -17.01 -11.54 -22.07
N LYS A 359 -17.99 -10.78 -22.54
CA LYS A 359 -19.05 -10.23 -21.68
C LYS A 359 -19.96 -11.29 -21.06
N ASN A 360 -19.99 -12.48 -21.61
CA ASN A 360 -20.85 -13.59 -21.18
C ASN A 360 -20.07 -14.67 -20.43
N ALA A 361 -18.85 -14.36 -19.96
CA ALA A 361 -18.03 -15.31 -19.22
C ALA A 361 -18.78 -15.83 -17.99
N SER A 362 -18.85 -17.16 -17.84
CA SER A 362 -19.46 -17.78 -16.66
C SER A 362 -18.66 -17.47 -15.38
N GLU A 363 -19.32 -17.39 -14.24
CA GLU A 363 -18.69 -17.15 -12.92
C GLU A 363 -17.57 -18.17 -12.63
N GLY A 364 -17.75 -19.45 -13.05
CA GLY A 364 -16.71 -20.47 -12.93
C GLY A 364 -15.47 -20.20 -13.79
N LYS A 365 -15.64 -19.69 -15.03
CA LYS A 365 -14.56 -19.27 -15.90
C LYS A 365 -13.82 -18.05 -15.33
N ILE A 366 -14.57 -17.06 -14.86
CA ILE A 366 -14.00 -15.85 -14.21
C ILE A 366 -13.16 -16.26 -13.01
N LYS A 367 -13.69 -17.12 -12.12
CA LYS A 367 -12.94 -17.64 -10.97
C LYS A 367 -11.62 -18.28 -11.37
N LYS A 368 -11.67 -19.24 -12.31
CA LYS A 368 -10.48 -19.98 -12.75
C LYS A 368 -9.41 -19.05 -13.35
N ILE A 369 -9.83 -18.14 -14.25
CA ILE A 369 -8.89 -17.21 -14.89
C ILE A 369 -8.33 -16.21 -13.87
N SER A 370 -9.14 -15.69 -12.92
CA SER A 370 -8.66 -14.79 -11.86
C SER A 370 -7.59 -15.43 -10.99
N MET A 371 -7.78 -16.70 -10.61
CA MET A 371 -6.79 -17.45 -9.84
C MET A 371 -5.48 -17.61 -10.63
N TRP A 372 -5.55 -18.03 -11.90
CA TRP A 372 -4.37 -18.14 -12.75
C TRP A 372 -3.66 -16.80 -12.97
N THR A 373 -4.42 -15.72 -13.13
CA THR A 373 -3.86 -14.37 -13.30
C THR A 373 -3.13 -13.92 -12.04
N SER A 374 -3.71 -14.12 -10.85
CA SER A 374 -3.02 -13.81 -9.58
C SER A 374 -1.72 -14.61 -9.44
N PHE A 375 -1.73 -15.90 -9.78
CA PHE A 375 -0.55 -16.76 -9.74
C PHE A 375 0.53 -16.27 -10.71
N LEU A 376 0.16 -15.95 -11.98
CA LEU A 376 1.11 -15.49 -13.00
C LEU A 376 1.70 -14.13 -12.68
N ILE A 377 0.92 -13.19 -12.13
CA ILE A 377 1.44 -11.90 -11.65
C ILE A 377 2.43 -12.14 -10.50
N GLY A 378 2.08 -12.99 -9.55
CA GLY A 378 2.96 -13.35 -8.44
C GLY A 378 4.29 -13.96 -8.92
N LEU A 379 4.24 -14.85 -9.92
CA LEU A 379 5.43 -15.45 -10.54
C LEU A 379 6.28 -14.39 -11.27
N LEU A 380 5.66 -13.48 -12.02
CA LEU A 380 6.35 -12.37 -12.66
C LEU A 380 7.07 -11.49 -11.64
N VAL A 381 6.38 -11.14 -10.55
CA VAL A 381 6.97 -10.34 -9.46
C VAL A 381 8.12 -11.10 -8.79
N PHE A 382 7.98 -12.40 -8.55
CA PHE A 382 9.08 -13.23 -8.04
C PHE A 382 10.33 -13.11 -8.92
N ILE A 383 10.19 -13.26 -10.24
CA ILE A 383 11.31 -13.15 -11.18
C ILE A 383 11.95 -11.75 -11.12
N LEU A 384 11.15 -10.69 -11.09
CA LEU A 384 11.64 -9.32 -10.99
C LEU A 384 12.33 -9.01 -9.65
N SER A 385 12.00 -9.76 -8.60
CA SER A 385 12.57 -9.58 -7.24
C SER A 385 13.87 -10.37 -7.01
N ILE A 386 14.31 -11.22 -7.94
CA ILE A 386 15.52 -12.06 -7.77
C ILE A 386 16.76 -11.19 -7.50
N LYS A 387 16.87 -10.04 -8.17
CA LYS A 387 17.95 -9.06 -7.96
C LYS A 387 17.34 -7.73 -7.53
N PRO A 388 17.44 -7.36 -6.23
CA PRO A 388 16.90 -6.08 -5.75
C PRO A 388 17.63 -4.91 -6.40
N ILE A 389 16.87 -3.97 -6.96
CA ILE A 389 17.39 -2.84 -7.74
C ILE A 389 17.77 -1.65 -6.82
N SER A 390 17.06 -1.49 -5.70
CA SER A 390 17.21 -0.34 -4.79
C SER A 390 16.67 -0.69 -3.39
N LEU A 391 16.78 0.25 -2.44
CA LEU A 391 16.14 0.13 -1.13
C LEU A 391 14.61 0.05 -1.28
N ILE A 392 13.99 -0.76 -0.43
CA ILE A 392 12.56 -1.08 -0.44
C ILE A 392 11.68 0.17 -0.48
N ALA A 393 12.02 1.18 0.37
CA ALA A 393 11.22 2.39 0.46
C ALA A 393 11.21 3.20 -0.84
N TRP A 394 12.32 3.29 -1.57
CA TRP A 394 12.39 4.04 -2.83
C TRP A 394 11.60 3.37 -3.95
N VAL A 395 11.67 2.02 -4.05
CA VAL A 395 10.85 1.27 -5.01
C VAL A 395 9.36 1.47 -4.73
N ASN A 396 8.98 1.47 -3.45
CA ASN A 396 7.58 1.69 -3.06
C ASN A 396 7.12 3.13 -3.34
N LEU A 397 7.93 4.15 -3.02
CA LEU A 397 7.60 5.56 -3.30
C LEU A 397 7.44 5.82 -4.80
N PHE A 398 8.30 5.21 -5.63
CA PHE A 398 8.16 5.25 -7.09
C PHE A 398 6.80 4.67 -7.54
N ALA A 399 6.42 3.51 -7.01
CA ALA A 399 5.16 2.88 -7.34
C ALA A 399 3.94 3.69 -6.87
N LEU A 400 4.00 4.31 -5.68
CA LEU A 400 2.95 5.19 -5.15
C LEU A 400 2.79 6.42 -6.05
N GLY A 401 3.88 7.15 -6.33
CA GLY A 401 3.84 8.35 -7.16
C GLY A 401 3.23 8.10 -8.54
N GLY A 402 3.58 6.97 -9.17
CA GLY A 402 3.00 6.58 -10.45
C GLY A 402 1.48 6.32 -10.38
N GLN A 403 1.02 5.61 -9.35
CA GLN A 403 -0.42 5.38 -9.12
C GLN A 403 -1.17 6.70 -8.91
N GLU A 404 -0.62 7.59 -8.09
CA GLU A 404 -1.22 8.88 -7.77
C GLU A 404 -1.38 9.76 -9.01
N ILE A 405 -0.37 9.82 -9.86
CA ILE A 405 -0.43 10.58 -11.12
C ILE A 405 -1.54 10.04 -12.03
N VAL A 406 -1.67 8.72 -12.14
CA VAL A 406 -2.68 8.09 -13.01
C VAL A 406 -4.09 8.34 -12.50
N PHE A 407 -4.32 8.21 -11.19
CA PHE A 407 -5.68 8.14 -10.65
C PHE A 407 -6.14 9.41 -9.95
N PHE A 408 -5.25 10.27 -9.47
CA PHE A 408 -5.64 11.47 -8.71
C PHE A 408 -6.59 12.37 -9.51
N CYS A 409 -6.17 12.83 -10.69
CA CYS A 409 -7.01 13.71 -11.50
C CYS A 409 -8.30 13.03 -11.98
N PRO A 410 -8.27 11.84 -12.62
CA PRO A 410 -9.50 11.20 -13.07
C PRO A 410 -10.47 10.88 -11.93
N LEU A 411 -9.97 10.51 -10.75
CA LEU A 411 -10.82 10.16 -9.63
C LEU A 411 -11.32 11.41 -8.90
N ILE A 412 -10.41 12.26 -8.41
CA ILE A 412 -10.80 13.42 -7.58
C ILE A 412 -11.56 14.46 -8.41
N LEU A 413 -10.98 14.93 -9.51
CA LEU A 413 -11.65 15.90 -10.34
C LEU A 413 -12.89 15.31 -11.01
N GLY A 414 -12.88 14.03 -11.37
CA GLY A 414 -14.05 13.30 -11.88
C GLY A 414 -15.22 13.27 -10.90
N LEU A 415 -14.97 13.11 -9.61
CA LEU A 415 -15.98 13.07 -8.57
C LEU A 415 -16.47 14.47 -8.16
N TYR A 416 -15.60 15.49 -8.17
CA TYR A 416 -15.89 16.79 -7.55
C TYR A 416 -16.06 17.95 -8.55
N TRP A 417 -15.61 17.79 -9.78
CA TRP A 417 -15.73 18.84 -10.80
C TRP A 417 -16.63 18.41 -11.97
N LYS A 418 -17.72 19.15 -12.18
CA LYS A 418 -18.68 18.87 -13.28
C LYS A 418 -18.05 18.98 -14.67
N GLY A 419 -17.05 19.86 -14.84
CA GLY A 419 -16.36 20.09 -16.11
C GLY A 419 -15.41 18.96 -16.54
N ALA A 420 -15.08 18.03 -15.63
CA ALA A 420 -14.20 16.90 -15.94
C ALA A 420 -14.77 16.02 -17.06
N ASN A 421 -13.93 15.69 -18.05
CA ASN A 421 -14.28 14.81 -19.17
C ASN A 421 -13.14 13.87 -19.57
N ALA A 422 -13.43 12.95 -20.50
CA ALA A 422 -12.47 11.92 -20.90
C ALA A 422 -11.19 12.50 -21.54
N THR A 423 -11.30 13.59 -22.32
CA THR A 423 -10.14 14.23 -22.95
C THR A 423 -9.16 14.74 -21.91
N GLY A 424 -9.67 15.44 -20.87
CA GLY A 424 -8.85 15.91 -19.75
C GLY A 424 -8.21 14.76 -18.98
N ALA A 425 -8.96 13.68 -18.70
CA ALA A 425 -8.46 12.52 -17.99
C ALA A 425 -7.34 11.80 -18.75
N ILE A 426 -7.51 11.57 -20.05
CA ILE A 426 -6.48 10.92 -20.89
C ILE A 426 -5.23 11.80 -20.98
N ALA A 427 -5.39 13.08 -21.29
CA ALA A 427 -4.27 14.00 -21.43
C ALA A 427 -3.45 14.13 -20.14
N SER A 428 -4.14 14.17 -18.96
CA SER A 428 -3.47 14.26 -17.67
C SER A 428 -2.65 13.02 -17.34
N ILE A 429 -3.16 11.82 -17.63
CA ILE A 429 -2.43 10.57 -17.42
C ILE A 429 -1.15 10.56 -18.26
N PHE A 430 -1.27 10.82 -19.58
CA PHE A 430 -0.10 10.82 -20.46
C PHE A 430 0.95 11.84 -20.04
N THR A 431 0.55 13.10 -19.90
CA THR A 431 1.52 14.17 -19.59
C THR A 431 2.13 14.03 -18.20
N GLY A 432 1.31 13.66 -17.21
CA GLY A 432 1.80 13.43 -15.85
C GLY A 432 2.79 12.27 -15.77
N ILE A 433 2.46 11.13 -16.39
CA ILE A 433 3.34 9.95 -16.40
C ILE A 433 4.63 10.23 -17.20
N ILE A 434 4.53 10.84 -18.37
CA ILE A 434 5.72 11.19 -19.15
C ILE A 434 6.63 12.11 -18.34
N THR A 435 6.08 13.16 -17.70
CA THR A 435 6.87 14.07 -16.85
C THR A 435 7.53 13.31 -15.71
N TYR A 436 6.78 12.48 -14.99
CA TYR A 436 7.28 11.73 -13.85
C TYR A 436 8.39 10.75 -14.23
N LEU A 437 8.15 9.90 -15.23
CA LEU A 437 9.13 8.91 -15.69
C LEU A 437 10.37 9.57 -16.29
N THR A 438 10.22 10.66 -17.04
CA THR A 438 11.37 11.40 -17.61
C THR A 438 12.27 11.91 -16.49
N LEU A 439 11.69 12.53 -15.44
CA LEU A 439 12.46 13.04 -14.31
C LEU A 439 13.12 11.92 -13.48
N GLU A 440 12.45 10.77 -13.33
CA GLU A 440 13.02 9.60 -12.65
C GLU A 440 14.19 8.99 -13.44
N ILE A 441 14.03 8.81 -14.76
CA ILE A 441 15.08 8.27 -15.65
C ILE A 441 16.30 9.19 -15.70
N LEU A 442 16.06 10.49 -15.86
CA LEU A 442 17.12 11.50 -15.89
C LEU A 442 17.73 11.79 -14.50
N LYS A 443 17.17 11.19 -13.44
CA LYS A 443 17.56 11.45 -12.03
C LYS A 443 17.59 12.94 -11.69
N THR A 444 16.72 13.73 -12.32
CA THR A 444 16.64 15.18 -12.14
C THR A 444 15.57 15.53 -11.12
N LYS A 445 15.88 16.42 -10.18
CA LYS A 445 14.92 16.96 -9.21
C LYS A 445 14.72 18.44 -9.46
N ILE A 446 13.57 18.83 -9.98
CA ILE A 446 13.23 20.24 -10.23
C ILE A 446 13.09 20.94 -8.88
N LEU A 447 13.87 22.00 -8.66
CA LEU A 447 13.91 22.77 -7.39
C LEU A 447 14.13 21.90 -6.14
N GLY A 448 14.75 20.72 -6.26
CA GLY A 448 14.93 19.80 -5.14
C GLY A 448 13.66 19.07 -4.67
N LEU A 449 12.55 19.19 -5.40
CA LEU A 449 11.27 18.54 -5.12
C LEU A 449 11.32 17.05 -5.50
N HIS A 450 10.50 16.23 -4.85
CA HIS A 450 10.21 14.88 -5.32
C HIS A 450 9.46 14.94 -6.66
N ASN A 451 9.77 14.03 -7.59
CA ASN A 451 9.28 14.07 -8.98
C ASN A 451 7.75 13.92 -9.11
N ILE A 452 7.05 13.46 -8.07
CA ILE A 452 5.58 13.47 -8.01
C ILE A 452 5.01 14.91 -8.14
N VAL A 453 5.68 15.90 -7.56
CA VAL A 453 5.16 17.28 -7.53
C VAL A 453 5.06 17.87 -8.93
N PRO A 454 6.15 17.92 -9.73
CA PRO A 454 6.04 18.39 -11.11
C PRO A 454 5.12 17.48 -11.94
N GLY A 455 5.17 16.15 -11.78
CA GLY A 455 4.31 15.21 -12.50
C GLY A 455 2.82 15.46 -12.24
N LEU A 456 2.42 15.57 -10.98
CA LEU A 456 1.03 15.83 -10.60
C LEU A 456 0.58 17.26 -10.96
N THR A 457 1.45 18.24 -10.82
CA THR A 457 1.16 19.64 -11.23
C THR A 457 0.85 19.71 -12.71
N VAL A 458 1.70 19.13 -13.56
CA VAL A 458 1.46 19.05 -15.01
C VAL A 458 0.15 18.29 -15.30
N ALA A 459 -0.08 17.16 -14.62
CA ALA A 459 -1.31 16.39 -14.79
C ALA A 459 -2.56 17.22 -14.48
N ILE A 460 -2.58 17.97 -13.35
CA ILE A 460 -3.72 18.82 -12.96
C ILE A 460 -3.95 19.94 -13.97
N ILE A 461 -2.90 20.67 -14.34
CA ILE A 461 -2.99 21.79 -15.28
C ILE A 461 -3.53 21.29 -16.64
N VAL A 462 -2.93 20.22 -17.17
CA VAL A 462 -3.36 19.65 -18.45
C VAL A 462 -4.76 19.06 -18.37
N PHE A 463 -5.13 18.43 -17.25
CA PHE A 463 -6.48 17.94 -17.05
C PHE A 463 -7.51 19.07 -17.21
N ILE A 464 -7.28 20.19 -16.51
CA ILE A 464 -8.20 21.33 -16.55
C ILE A 464 -8.26 21.91 -17.96
N ILE A 465 -7.11 22.25 -18.56
CA ILE A 465 -7.03 22.87 -19.90
C ILE A 465 -7.71 21.94 -20.94
N ALA A 466 -7.31 20.67 -21.01
CA ALA A 466 -7.83 19.74 -22.00
C ALA A 466 -9.34 19.46 -21.80
N SER A 467 -9.84 19.54 -20.56
CA SER A 467 -11.28 19.41 -20.30
C SER A 467 -12.11 20.58 -20.88
N TYR A 468 -11.56 21.78 -20.99
CA TYR A 468 -12.25 22.90 -21.64
C TYR A 468 -12.44 22.67 -23.14
N PHE A 469 -11.51 21.98 -23.80
CA PHE A 469 -11.57 21.69 -25.25
C PHE A 469 -12.24 20.34 -25.55
N GLY A 470 -12.46 19.50 -24.54
CA GLY A 470 -13.05 18.18 -24.69
C GLY A 470 -14.58 18.20 -24.73
N LYS A 471 -15.17 17.08 -25.18
CA LYS A 471 -16.61 16.87 -25.16
C LYS A 471 -17.12 16.87 -23.72
N LYS A 472 -18.10 17.73 -23.41
CA LYS A 472 -18.74 17.78 -22.08
C LYS A 472 -19.43 16.46 -21.75
N SER A 473 -19.48 16.10 -20.47
CA SER A 473 -20.25 14.96 -19.97
C SER A 473 -21.72 15.16 -20.23
N ASP A 474 -22.45 14.08 -20.52
CA ASP A 474 -23.90 14.11 -20.74
C ASP A 474 -24.64 14.43 -19.43
N GLU A 475 -25.88 14.91 -19.58
CA GLU A 475 -26.75 15.32 -18.47
C GLU A 475 -27.03 14.16 -17.50
N LYS A 476 -27.17 12.93 -18.02
CA LYS A 476 -27.40 11.73 -17.24
C LYS A 476 -26.21 11.42 -16.32
N THR A 477 -24.99 11.55 -16.83
CA THR A 477 -23.77 11.40 -16.06
C THR A 477 -23.66 12.48 -14.97
N ILE A 478 -23.95 13.75 -15.32
CA ILE A 478 -23.92 14.83 -14.33
C ILE A 478 -24.94 14.59 -13.20
N LYS A 479 -26.18 14.22 -13.53
CA LYS A 479 -27.21 13.87 -12.53
C LYS A 479 -26.75 12.69 -11.66
N THR A 480 -26.16 11.67 -12.25
CA THR A 480 -25.69 10.48 -11.50
C THR A 480 -24.64 10.83 -10.47
N PHE A 481 -23.69 11.71 -10.80
CA PHE A 481 -22.51 12.00 -9.96
C PHE A 481 -22.68 13.22 -9.04
N PHE A 482 -23.64 14.11 -9.30
CA PHE A 482 -23.75 15.40 -8.60
C PHE A 482 -25.14 15.68 -8.00
N GLU A 483 -26.17 14.89 -8.31
CA GLU A 483 -27.53 15.05 -7.79
C GLU A 483 -27.96 13.75 -7.07
N TYR A 484 -27.87 13.75 -5.70
CA TYR A 484 -28.24 12.63 -4.83
C TYR A 484 -28.62 13.08 -3.43
#